data_86d45402fd880e3b2ac75d6c4f0aed3f
#
_entry.id   86d45402fd880e3b2ac75d6c4f0aed3f
#
_cell.length_a   1.000
_cell.length_b   1.000
_cell.length_c   1.000
_cell.angle_alpha   90.00
_cell.angle_beta   90.00
_cell.angle_gamma   90.00
#
_symmetry.space_group_name_H-M   'P 1'
#
loop_
_entity.id
_entity.type
_entity.pdbx_description
1 polymer ?
#
loop_
_entity_poly.entity_id
_entity_poly.type
_entity_poly.pdbx_seq_one_letter_code
_entity_poly.pdbx_strand_id
1 'polypeptide(L)'
;TDALELFQSFQVLLTLNLYTVSEVLKADLYLSPSHYVSETVPTLASDQRIMRFKFVRFSKQGVDKPMMLKELSDGEHQLLHSLGLCLLFRNTNSLFLLDEPETHFNPDWRANFITRVRQCMPDNDDVGQEMLITTHTPFLISDSKPDKVLMFKKDKDTGVVSISHPDYNTLGASINKITMSTFGKRETIGGHAQTLLEALRARFEQGSEDKEALITEIHQQLGDSVEKVLLIKAILDSNQPINGEAQD
;
A
#
# COMPACT_ATOMS: atom_id res chain seq x y z
N THR A 1 22.24 -0.79 -29.54
CA THR A 1 22.14 -0.23 -28.18
C THR A 1 20.77 -0.60 -27.65
N ASP A 2 20.73 -1.33 -26.56
CA ASP A 2 19.49 -1.67 -25.87
C ASP A 2 18.89 -0.38 -25.24
N ALA A 3 17.56 -0.30 -25.18
CA ALA A 3 16.87 0.82 -24.55
C ALA A 3 17.30 1.00 -23.08
N LEU A 4 17.54 -0.09 -22.37
CA LEU A 4 18.02 -0.07 -21.00
C LEU A 4 19.42 0.57 -20.89
N GLU A 5 20.36 0.21 -21.76
CA GLU A 5 21.71 0.81 -21.79
C GLU A 5 21.64 2.32 -22.05
N LEU A 6 20.71 2.76 -22.91
CA LEU A 6 20.48 4.18 -23.16
C LEU A 6 20.00 4.89 -21.90
N PHE A 7 19.02 4.34 -21.20
CA PHE A 7 18.54 4.93 -19.94
C PHE A 7 19.60 4.94 -18.85
N GLN A 8 20.41 3.88 -18.73
CA GLN A 8 21.54 3.85 -17.81
C GLN A 8 22.56 4.96 -18.14
N SER A 9 22.86 5.18 -19.43
CA SER A 9 23.73 6.25 -19.87
C SER A 9 23.16 7.63 -19.52
N PHE A 10 21.87 7.84 -19.67
CA PHE A 10 21.22 9.09 -19.24
C PHE A 10 21.28 9.28 -17.72
N GLN A 11 21.14 8.21 -16.94
CA GLN A 11 21.29 8.28 -15.50
C GLN A 11 22.70 8.71 -15.09
N VAL A 12 23.74 8.13 -15.74
CA VAL A 12 25.13 8.54 -15.51
C VAL A 12 25.33 10.02 -15.88
N LEU A 13 24.80 10.48 -17.01
CA LEU A 13 24.90 11.89 -17.41
C LEU A 13 24.21 12.84 -16.40
N LEU A 14 23.06 12.44 -15.83
CA LEU A 14 22.38 13.22 -14.79
C LEU A 14 23.21 13.33 -13.51
N THR A 15 23.98 12.30 -13.15
CA THR A 15 24.86 12.34 -11.96
C THR A 15 25.97 13.38 -12.07
N LEU A 16 26.35 13.79 -13.31
CA LEU A 16 27.33 14.85 -13.50
C LEU A 16 26.88 16.20 -12.87
N ASN A 17 25.58 16.40 -12.68
CA ASN A 17 25.09 17.59 -12.00
C ASN A 17 25.59 17.71 -10.54
N LEU A 18 26.01 16.62 -9.91
CA LEU A 18 26.60 16.63 -8.57
C LEU A 18 27.93 17.41 -8.53
N TYR A 19 28.65 17.49 -9.65
CA TYR A 19 29.89 18.21 -9.74
C TYR A 19 29.68 19.73 -9.76
N THR A 20 28.47 20.21 -10.02
CA THR A 20 28.16 21.65 -10.00
C THR A 20 27.79 22.14 -8.60
N VAL A 21 27.58 21.25 -7.65
CA VAL A 21 27.31 21.61 -6.24
C VAL A 21 28.61 22.05 -5.59
N SER A 22 28.63 23.27 -5.03
CA SER A 22 29.84 23.82 -4.38
C SER A 22 30.24 22.97 -3.15
N GLU A 23 31.54 22.92 -2.86
CA GLU A 23 32.07 22.20 -1.70
C GLU A 23 31.53 22.74 -0.38
N VAL A 24 31.21 24.03 -0.31
CA VAL A 24 30.60 24.66 0.86
C VAL A 24 29.21 24.07 1.11
N LEU A 25 28.37 24.00 0.07
CA LEU A 25 27.02 23.40 0.20
C LEU A 25 27.09 21.92 0.53
N LYS A 26 28.07 21.19 0.01
CA LYS A 26 28.27 19.77 0.37
C LYS A 26 28.65 19.64 1.85
N ALA A 27 29.57 20.48 2.33
CA ALA A 27 29.97 20.49 3.73
C ALA A 27 28.77 20.81 4.66
N ASP A 28 27.98 21.82 4.32
CA ASP A 28 26.77 22.18 5.08
C ASP A 28 25.76 21.03 5.13
N LEU A 29 25.58 20.32 4.02
CA LEU A 29 24.72 19.16 3.97
C LEU A 29 25.20 18.04 4.90
N TYR A 30 26.51 17.72 4.88
CA TYR A 30 27.10 16.69 5.74
C TYR A 30 27.09 17.06 7.22
N LEU A 31 27.15 18.34 7.55
CA LEU A 31 27.12 18.84 8.94
C LEU A 31 25.72 19.13 9.44
N SER A 32 24.70 19.04 8.59
CA SER A 32 23.32 19.34 8.95
C SER A 32 22.80 18.38 10.02
N PRO A 33 22.26 18.87 11.14
CA PRO A 33 21.59 18.04 12.13
C PRO A 33 20.16 17.63 11.71
N SER A 34 19.67 18.14 10.58
CA SER A 34 18.32 17.84 10.11
C SER A 34 18.20 16.40 9.62
N HIS A 35 17.18 15.69 10.10
CA HIS A 35 16.82 14.38 9.59
C HIS A 35 16.01 14.45 8.29
N TYR A 36 15.60 15.65 7.87
CA TYR A 36 14.84 15.91 6.65
C TYR A 36 15.77 16.37 5.53
N VAL A 37 16.29 15.41 4.77
CA VAL A 37 17.21 15.67 3.65
C VAL A 37 16.61 16.62 2.62
N SER A 38 15.29 16.59 2.42
CA SER A 38 14.58 17.46 1.47
C SER A 38 14.71 18.96 1.78
N GLU A 39 14.91 19.34 3.04
CA GLU A 39 15.06 20.75 3.45
C GLU A 39 16.48 21.27 3.25
N THR A 40 17.45 20.37 3.15
CA THR A 40 18.88 20.71 3.09
C THR A 40 19.52 20.47 1.73
N VAL A 41 18.89 19.67 0.86
CA VAL A 41 19.41 19.41 -0.49
C VAL A 41 19.23 20.64 -1.37
N PRO A 42 20.32 21.27 -1.87
CA PRO A 42 20.22 22.44 -2.71
C PRO A 42 19.61 22.10 -4.06
N THR A 43 18.61 22.87 -4.48
CA THR A 43 18.05 22.78 -5.82
C THR A 43 18.93 23.59 -6.78
N LEU A 44 19.64 22.91 -7.67
CA LEU A 44 20.44 23.57 -8.70
C LEU A 44 19.55 24.36 -9.68
N ALA A 45 19.92 25.61 -9.95
CA ALA A 45 19.28 26.38 -11.00
C ALA A 45 19.47 25.70 -12.38
N SER A 46 18.53 25.93 -13.29
CA SER A 46 18.53 25.22 -14.59
C SER A 46 19.75 25.52 -15.45
N ASP A 47 20.33 26.70 -15.32
CA ASP A 47 21.56 27.16 -16.03
C ASP A 47 22.84 26.58 -15.43
N GLN A 48 22.82 26.14 -14.17
CA GLN A 48 23.94 25.50 -13.49
C GLN A 48 24.01 23.98 -13.74
N ARG A 49 23.01 23.39 -14.36
CA ARG A 49 22.99 21.95 -14.61
C ARG A 49 23.81 21.60 -15.85
N ILE A 50 24.68 20.59 -15.73
CA ILE A 50 25.43 20.01 -16.85
C ILE A 50 24.49 19.29 -17.80
N MET A 51 23.56 18.52 -17.24
CA MET A 51 22.59 17.71 -17.98
C MET A 51 21.19 17.94 -17.44
N ARG A 52 20.22 18.09 -18.34
CA ARG A 52 18.78 18.12 -18.01
C ARG A 52 17.95 17.59 -19.16
N PHE A 53 16.86 16.92 -18.83
CA PHE A 53 15.81 16.66 -19.81
C PHE A 53 14.94 17.91 -19.95
N LYS A 54 14.80 18.38 -21.18
CA LYS A 54 13.90 19.51 -21.47
C LYS A 54 12.46 19.04 -21.61
N PHE A 55 12.28 17.93 -22.36
CA PHE A 55 11.00 17.27 -22.58
C PHE A 55 11.23 15.77 -22.66
N VAL A 56 10.31 15.01 -22.04
CA VAL A 56 10.21 13.56 -22.21
C VAL A 56 8.82 13.32 -22.80
N ARG A 57 8.80 12.76 -24.02
CA ARG A 57 7.58 12.32 -24.70
C ARG A 57 7.64 10.83 -24.94
N PHE A 58 6.49 10.18 -24.85
CA PHE A 58 6.37 8.75 -25.10
C PHE A 58 5.04 8.45 -25.81
N SER A 59 4.98 7.31 -26.49
CA SER A 59 3.75 6.78 -27.06
C SER A 59 3.13 5.79 -26.10
N LYS A 60 1.85 5.97 -25.80
CA LYS A 60 1.09 5.06 -24.95
C LYS A 60 0.14 4.28 -25.85
N GLN A 61 0.06 2.95 -25.63
CA GLN A 61 -0.86 2.11 -26.38
C GLN A 61 -2.31 2.56 -26.18
N GLY A 62 -3.05 2.69 -27.28
CA GLY A 62 -4.43 3.17 -27.25
C GLY A 62 -4.57 4.71 -27.20
N VAL A 63 -3.46 5.45 -27.35
CA VAL A 63 -3.48 6.93 -27.44
C VAL A 63 -2.79 7.36 -28.73
N ASP A 64 -3.52 8.07 -29.57
CA ASP A 64 -3.05 8.45 -30.92
C ASP A 64 -1.94 9.51 -30.93
N LYS A 65 -1.83 10.29 -29.87
CA LYS A 65 -0.85 11.39 -29.77
C LYS A 65 0.24 11.07 -28.73
N PRO A 66 1.50 11.40 -29.01
CA PRO A 66 2.56 11.31 -28.01
C PRO A 66 2.21 12.15 -26.78
N MET A 67 2.34 11.55 -25.61
CA MET A 67 2.10 12.18 -24.31
C MET A 67 3.41 12.69 -23.71
N MET A 68 3.33 13.75 -22.92
CA MET A 68 4.45 14.15 -22.07
C MET A 68 4.42 13.37 -20.75
N LEU A 69 5.59 13.15 -20.15
CA LEU A 69 5.70 12.46 -18.86
C LEU A 69 4.81 13.12 -17.78
N LYS A 70 4.70 14.44 -17.77
CA LYS A 70 3.86 15.21 -16.84
C LYS A 70 2.34 14.99 -16.99
N GLU A 71 1.91 14.34 -18.07
CA GLU A 71 0.49 14.03 -18.34
C GLU A 71 0.08 12.65 -17.80
N LEU A 72 1.03 11.90 -17.25
CA LEU A 72 0.71 10.69 -16.52
C LEU A 72 -0.02 11.01 -15.22
N SER A 73 -0.93 10.14 -14.81
CA SER A 73 -1.50 10.19 -13.46
C SER A 73 -0.46 9.88 -12.39
N ASP A 74 -0.72 10.26 -11.15
CA ASP A 74 0.20 10.00 -10.02
C ASP A 74 0.49 8.50 -9.87
N GLY A 75 -0.52 7.64 -10.04
CA GLY A 75 -0.34 6.20 -10.03
C GLY A 75 0.54 5.69 -11.16
N GLU A 76 0.38 6.21 -12.39
CA GLU A 76 1.24 5.86 -13.53
C GLU A 76 2.68 6.33 -13.30
N HIS A 77 2.87 7.54 -12.75
CA HIS A 77 4.19 8.02 -12.36
C HIS A 77 4.85 7.11 -11.32
N GLN A 78 4.11 6.76 -10.28
CA GLN A 78 4.63 5.93 -9.19
C GLN A 78 4.97 4.52 -9.66
N LEU A 79 4.11 3.92 -10.50
CA LEU A 79 4.37 2.60 -11.08
C LEU A 79 5.61 2.63 -11.99
N LEU A 80 5.69 3.62 -12.88
CA LEU A 80 6.84 3.80 -13.77
C LEU A 80 8.14 4.01 -12.98
N HIS A 81 8.09 4.82 -11.91
CA HIS A 81 9.25 5.08 -11.06
C HIS A 81 9.71 3.80 -10.35
N SER A 82 8.80 3.09 -9.67
CA SER A 82 9.13 1.89 -8.90
C SER A 82 9.66 0.76 -9.79
N LEU A 83 8.93 0.42 -10.86
CA LEU A 83 9.35 -0.64 -11.77
C LEU A 83 10.56 -0.22 -12.62
N GLY A 84 10.63 1.06 -13.01
CA GLY A 84 11.75 1.62 -13.75
C GLY A 84 13.06 1.54 -12.99
N LEU A 85 13.06 1.83 -11.69
CA LEU A 85 14.24 1.64 -10.83
C LEU A 85 14.65 0.17 -10.73
N CYS A 86 13.71 -0.76 -10.55
CA CYS A 86 14.00 -2.17 -10.53
C CYS A 86 14.65 -2.64 -11.84
N LEU A 87 14.14 -2.19 -12.98
CA LEU A 87 14.71 -2.51 -14.30
C LEU A 87 16.07 -1.86 -14.53
N LEU A 88 16.22 -0.58 -14.14
CA LEU A 88 17.47 0.18 -14.34
C LEU A 88 18.64 -0.46 -13.60
N PHE A 89 18.40 -0.94 -12.40
CA PHE A 89 19.40 -1.56 -11.54
C PHE A 89 19.33 -3.10 -11.49
N ARG A 90 18.64 -3.69 -12.47
CA ARG A 90 18.37 -5.14 -12.52
C ARG A 90 19.62 -6.01 -12.36
N ASN A 91 20.75 -5.57 -12.90
CA ASN A 91 22.01 -6.33 -12.93
C ASN A 91 23.03 -5.85 -11.89
N THR A 92 22.59 -5.14 -10.85
CA THR A 92 23.47 -4.63 -9.79
C THR A 92 23.06 -5.19 -8.44
N ASN A 93 24.04 -5.33 -7.53
CA ASN A 93 23.76 -5.63 -6.15
C ASN A 93 23.14 -4.39 -5.50
N SER A 94 21.86 -4.43 -5.24
CA SER A 94 21.10 -3.25 -4.82
C SER A 94 20.08 -3.57 -3.74
N LEU A 95 19.93 -2.66 -2.79
CA LEU A 95 18.82 -2.64 -1.84
C LEU A 95 17.83 -1.57 -2.28
N PHE A 96 16.60 -1.98 -2.59
CA PHE A 96 15.49 -1.09 -2.89
C PHE A 96 14.70 -0.78 -1.61
N LEU A 97 14.53 0.50 -1.32
CA LEU A 97 13.70 0.98 -0.23
C LEU A 97 12.47 1.67 -0.82
N LEU A 98 11.31 1.05 -0.71
CA LEU A 98 10.06 1.55 -1.26
C LEU A 98 9.10 1.87 -0.10
N ASP A 99 8.76 3.15 0.01
CA ASP A 99 7.84 3.64 1.03
C ASP A 99 6.45 3.82 0.40
N GLU A 100 5.50 2.97 0.81
CA GLU A 100 4.12 2.93 0.32
C GLU A 100 3.99 3.08 -1.21
N PRO A 101 4.69 2.26 -2.01
CA PRO A 101 4.76 2.44 -3.46
C PRO A 101 3.40 2.30 -4.17
N GLU A 102 2.39 1.80 -3.48
CA GLU A 102 1.06 1.55 -4.00
C GLU A 102 0.01 2.61 -3.67
N THR A 103 0.41 3.71 -3.02
CA THR A 103 -0.53 4.73 -2.48
C THR A 103 -1.51 5.26 -3.52
N HIS A 104 -1.04 5.55 -4.74
CA HIS A 104 -1.87 6.08 -5.82
C HIS A 104 -2.40 5.01 -6.80
N PHE A 105 -2.25 3.71 -6.46
CA PHE A 105 -2.70 2.63 -7.34
C PHE A 105 -4.19 2.37 -7.16
N ASN A 106 -4.82 2.02 -8.28
CA ASN A 106 -6.15 1.42 -8.26
C ASN A 106 -6.08 -0.01 -7.65
N PRO A 107 -7.21 -0.62 -7.28
CA PRO A 107 -7.22 -1.95 -6.66
C PRO A 107 -6.53 -3.05 -7.49
N ASP A 108 -6.68 -3.04 -8.81
CA ASP A 108 -6.04 -4.02 -9.70
C ASP A 108 -4.52 -3.90 -9.68
N TRP A 109 -4.01 -2.67 -9.73
CA TRP A 109 -2.55 -2.44 -9.66
C TRP A 109 -1.96 -2.80 -8.31
N ARG A 110 -2.69 -2.55 -7.21
CA ARG A 110 -2.27 -2.99 -5.86
C ARG A 110 -2.19 -4.51 -5.77
N ALA A 111 -3.20 -5.21 -6.29
CA ALA A 111 -3.24 -6.67 -6.29
C ALA A 111 -2.13 -7.33 -7.13
N ASN A 112 -1.65 -6.63 -8.17
CA ASN A 112 -0.65 -7.17 -9.09
C ASN A 112 0.77 -6.59 -8.88
N PHE A 113 0.97 -5.69 -7.92
CA PHE A 113 2.23 -4.96 -7.78
C PHE A 113 3.43 -5.88 -7.52
N ILE A 114 3.34 -6.80 -6.56
CA ILE A 114 4.42 -7.74 -6.24
C ILE A 114 4.77 -8.63 -7.43
N THR A 115 3.76 -9.10 -8.16
CA THR A 115 3.97 -9.88 -9.40
C THR A 115 4.75 -9.09 -10.44
N ARG A 116 4.41 -7.82 -10.65
CA ARG A 116 5.12 -6.94 -11.60
C ARG A 116 6.55 -6.64 -11.15
N VAL A 117 6.76 -6.38 -9.86
CA VAL A 117 8.11 -6.18 -9.29
C VAL A 117 8.97 -7.42 -9.55
N ARG A 118 8.46 -8.62 -9.27
CA ARG A 118 9.18 -9.88 -9.52
C ARG A 118 9.56 -10.06 -10.99
N GLN A 119 8.71 -9.66 -11.92
CA GLN A 119 9.02 -9.68 -13.36
C GLN A 119 10.16 -8.71 -13.75
N CYS A 120 10.39 -7.68 -12.96
CA CYS A 120 11.51 -6.73 -13.17
C CYS A 120 12.82 -7.19 -12.54
N MET A 121 12.76 -8.16 -11.60
CA MET A 121 13.95 -8.71 -10.96
C MET A 121 14.71 -9.64 -11.89
N PRO A 122 16.03 -9.86 -11.68
CA PRO A 122 16.80 -10.82 -12.46
C PRO A 122 16.34 -12.25 -12.17
N ASP A 123 16.40 -13.10 -13.19
CA ASP A 123 16.15 -14.54 -13.04
C ASP A 123 17.39 -15.30 -12.51
N ASN A 124 18.47 -14.57 -12.24
CA ASN A 124 19.77 -15.13 -11.86
C ASN A 124 20.07 -14.85 -10.38
N ASP A 125 20.33 -15.88 -9.61
CA ASP A 125 20.68 -15.82 -8.18
C ASP A 125 22.07 -15.19 -7.92
N ASP A 126 22.89 -14.96 -8.96
CA ASP A 126 24.23 -14.36 -8.83
C ASP A 126 24.17 -12.85 -8.52
N VAL A 127 23.02 -12.22 -8.69
CA VAL A 127 22.82 -10.79 -8.40
C VAL A 127 22.07 -10.65 -7.08
N GLY A 128 22.74 -10.13 -6.06
CA GLY A 128 22.14 -9.86 -4.75
C GLY A 128 21.24 -8.64 -4.80
N GLN A 129 19.94 -8.87 -5.01
CA GLN A 129 18.94 -7.80 -4.90
C GLN A 129 18.05 -8.03 -3.68
N GLU A 130 17.92 -7.00 -2.87
CA GLU A 130 17.04 -7.01 -1.71
C GLU A 130 16.03 -5.85 -1.83
N MET A 131 14.85 -6.06 -1.27
CA MET A 131 13.80 -5.05 -1.27
C MET A 131 13.11 -4.98 0.08
N LEU A 132 13.02 -3.77 0.61
CA LEU A 132 12.22 -3.44 1.78
C LEU A 132 11.08 -2.53 1.36
N ILE A 133 9.85 -2.95 1.61
CA ILE A 133 8.64 -2.21 1.26
C ILE A 133 7.87 -1.91 2.54
N THR A 134 7.57 -0.63 2.79
CA THR A 134 6.55 -0.27 3.78
C THR A 134 5.18 -0.24 3.11
N THR A 135 4.14 -0.65 3.83
CA THR A 135 2.79 -0.67 3.26
C THR A 135 1.71 -0.62 4.33
N HIS A 136 0.58 0.00 4.00
CA HIS A 136 -0.68 -0.06 4.74
C HIS A 136 -1.76 -0.85 3.99
N THR A 137 -1.41 -1.52 2.89
CA THR A 137 -2.38 -2.31 2.13
C THR A 137 -2.26 -3.80 2.41
N PRO A 138 -3.37 -4.50 2.61
CA PRO A 138 -3.38 -5.95 2.80
C PRO A 138 -3.00 -6.74 1.53
N PHE A 139 -3.08 -6.13 0.35
CA PHE A 139 -2.74 -6.80 -0.92
C PHE A 139 -1.27 -7.25 -0.97
N LEU A 140 -0.33 -6.37 -0.62
CA LEU A 140 1.09 -6.70 -0.62
C LEU A 140 1.42 -7.78 0.41
N ILE A 141 0.75 -7.76 1.56
CA ILE A 141 0.90 -8.77 2.60
C ILE A 141 0.36 -10.13 2.14
N SER A 142 -0.76 -10.14 1.38
CA SER A 142 -1.34 -11.36 0.81
C SER A 142 -0.40 -12.06 -0.18
N ASP A 143 0.53 -11.33 -0.80
CA ASP A 143 1.54 -11.88 -1.71
C ASP A 143 2.87 -12.23 -1.01
N SER A 144 2.92 -12.15 0.32
CA SER A 144 4.13 -12.35 1.12
C SER A 144 3.96 -13.46 2.15
N LYS A 145 5.02 -14.26 2.35
CA LYS A 145 5.06 -15.26 3.44
C LYS A 145 5.22 -14.55 4.80
N PRO A 146 4.75 -15.14 5.91
CA PRO A 146 4.80 -14.50 7.21
C PRO A 146 6.22 -14.17 7.70
N ASP A 147 7.22 -14.98 7.35
CA ASP A 147 8.63 -14.75 7.65
C ASP A 147 9.23 -13.53 6.92
N LYS A 148 8.56 -13.03 5.89
CA LYS A 148 8.93 -11.84 5.11
C LYS A 148 8.11 -10.60 5.49
N VAL A 149 7.20 -10.71 6.46
CA VAL A 149 6.37 -9.60 6.91
C VAL A 149 6.79 -9.19 8.33
N LEU A 150 7.13 -7.91 8.50
CA LEU A 150 7.43 -7.31 9.79
C LEU A 150 6.28 -6.39 10.21
N MET A 151 5.70 -6.65 11.36
CA MET A 151 4.67 -5.81 11.96
C MET A 151 5.29 -4.94 13.04
N PHE A 152 5.12 -3.61 12.91
CA PHE A 152 5.56 -2.63 13.90
C PHE A 152 4.37 -2.18 14.73
N LYS A 153 4.45 -2.33 16.04
CA LYS A 153 3.39 -1.91 16.96
C LYS A 153 3.97 -0.97 17.99
N LYS A 154 3.46 0.27 18.01
CA LYS A 154 3.82 1.25 19.02
C LYS A 154 2.86 1.15 20.21
N ASP A 155 3.41 0.93 21.38
CA ASP A 155 2.66 1.03 22.63
C ASP A 155 2.28 2.48 22.88
N LYS A 156 1.01 2.73 23.22
CA LYS A 156 0.48 4.10 23.35
C LYS A 156 0.91 4.78 24.64
N ASP A 157 1.16 4.00 25.69
CA ASP A 157 1.46 4.53 27.02
C ASP A 157 2.96 4.73 27.19
N THR A 158 3.77 3.77 26.73
CA THR A 158 5.22 3.80 26.87
C THR A 158 5.96 4.38 25.65
N GLY A 159 5.29 4.45 24.50
CA GLY A 159 5.90 4.86 23.25
C GLY A 159 6.88 3.83 22.65
N VAL A 160 7.05 2.69 23.30
CA VAL A 160 7.96 1.64 22.83
C VAL A 160 7.42 0.96 21.59
N VAL A 161 8.29 0.75 20.60
CA VAL A 161 7.96 0.02 19.38
C VAL A 161 8.40 -1.43 19.51
N SER A 162 7.47 -2.36 19.33
CA SER A 162 7.73 -3.78 19.21
C SER A 162 7.65 -4.23 17.74
N ILE A 163 8.50 -5.21 17.39
CA ILE A 163 8.54 -5.80 16.05
C ILE A 163 8.19 -7.28 16.20
N SER A 164 7.29 -7.76 15.34
CA SER A 164 6.90 -9.18 15.30
C SER A 164 6.57 -9.62 13.88
N HIS A 165 6.52 -10.93 13.68
CA HIS A 165 5.93 -11.53 12.48
C HIS A 165 4.45 -11.87 12.71
N PRO A 166 3.64 -11.98 11.63
CA PRO A 166 2.31 -12.55 11.74
C PRO A 166 2.35 -13.99 12.29
N ASP A 167 1.42 -14.32 13.17
CA ASP A 167 1.26 -15.65 13.77
C ASP A 167 0.40 -16.60 12.90
N TYR A 168 0.08 -16.19 11.69
CA TYR A 168 -0.72 -16.93 10.71
C TYR A 168 -0.08 -16.86 9.32
N ASN A 169 -0.48 -17.76 8.41
CA ASN A 169 0.00 -17.71 7.02
C ASN A 169 -0.64 -16.54 6.27
N THR A 170 0.18 -15.59 5.85
CA THR A 170 -0.23 -14.39 5.13
C THR A 170 -0.37 -14.63 3.63
N LEU A 171 0.44 -15.53 3.06
CA LEU A 171 0.41 -15.82 1.62
C LEU A 171 -0.93 -16.44 1.22
N GLY A 172 -1.68 -15.74 0.38
CA GLY A 172 -3.02 -16.12 -0.06
C GLY A 172 -4.12 -15.91 0.99
N ALA A 173 -3.82 -15.28 2.13
CA ALA A 173 -4.85 -14.94 3.09
C ALA A 173 -5.79 -13.86 2.54
N SER A 174 -7.07 -13.93 2.90
CA SER A 174 -8.06 -12.95 2.46
C SER A 174 -7.75 -11.55 3.00
N ILE A 175 -8.10 -10.53 2.23
CA ILE A 175 -7.92 -9.12 2.59
C ILE A 175 -8.53 -8.81 3.97
N ASN A 176 -9.73 -9.34 4.25
CA ASN A 176 -10.39 -9.16 5.53
C ASN A 176 -9.59 -9.78 6.69
N LYS A 177 -9.07 -11.01 6.50
CA LYS A 177 -8.23 -11.66 7.52
C LYS A 177 -6.99 -10.84 7.84
N ILE A 178 -6.30 -10.35 6.83
CA ILE A 178 -5.10 -9.51 7.00
C ILE A 178 -5.47 -8.19 7.67
N THR A 179 -6.55 -7.53 7.23
CA THR A 179 -7.03 -6.27 7.80
C THR A 179 -7.31 -6.39 9.29
N MET A 180 -7.98 -7.48 9.69
CA MET A 180 -8.30 -7.73 11.10
C MET A 180 -7.07 -8.14 11.93
N SER A 181 -6.26 -9.06 11.41
CA SER A 181 -5.19 -9.67 12.21
C SER A 181 -3.88 -8.87 12.19
N THR A 182 -3.50 -8.28 11.05
CA THR A 182 -2.26 -7.52 10.92
C THR A 182 -2.45 -6.04 11.27
N PHE A 183 -3.52 -5.41 10.79
CA PHE A 183 -3.78 -3.99 11.04
C PHE A 183 -4.67 -3.73 12.27
N GLY A 184 -5.14 -4.78 12.95
CA GLY A 184 -5.93 -4.66 14.18
C GLY A 184 -7.29 -3.99 13.98
N LYS A 185 -7.81 -3.97 12.75
CA LYS A 185 -9.15 -3.45 12.47
C LYS A 185 -10.18 -4.49 12.89
N ARG A 186 -11.15 -4.08 13.70
CA ARG A 186 -12.25 -4.95 14.14
C ARG A 186 -13.40 -4.98 13.14
N GLU A 187 -13.62 -3.86 12.47
CA GLU A 187 -14.69 -3.66 11.50
C GLU A 187 -14.11 -3.68 10.08
N THR A 188 -14.85 -4.31 9.17
CA THR A 188 -14.51 -4.36 7.73
C THR A 188 -15.34 -3.39 6.89
N ILE A 189 -16.23 -2.61 7.55
CA ILE A 189 -17.10 -1.61 6.95
C ILE A 189 -16.69 -0.20 7.37
N GLY A 190 -17.13 0.81 6.61
CA GLY A 190 -16.83 2.21 6.92
C GLY A 190 -17.51 2.70 8.20
N GLY A 191 -16.91 3.67 8.89
CA GLY A 191 -17.41 4.16 10.18
C GLY A 191 -18.86 4.65 10.19
N HIS A 192 -19.33 5.29 9.10
CA HIS A 192 -20.74 5.67 8.99
C HIS A 192 -21.69 4.46 8.92
N ALA A 193 -21.32 3.44 8.13
CA ALA A 193 -22.07 2.20 8.07
C ALA A 193 -22.06 1.44 9.40
N GLN A 194 -20.93 1.48 10.13
CA GLN A 194 -20.83 0.93 11.48
C GLN A 194 -21.79 1.61 12.45
N THR A 195 -21.84 2.95 12.47
CA THR A 195 -22.79 3.69 13.30
C THR A 195 -24.24 3.34 13.00
N LEU A 196 -24.59 3.18 11.71
CA LEU A 196 -25.92 2.76 11.31
C LEU A 196 -26.23 1.33 11.78
N LEU A 197 -25.29 0.43 11.64
CA LEU A 197 -25.43 -0.97 12.09
C LEU A 197 -25.63 -1.04 13.61
N GLU A 198 -24.88 -0.25 14.37
CA GLU A 198 -25.03 -0.14 15.83
C GLU A 198 -26.40 0.43 16.23
N ALA A 199 -26.91 1.44 15.51
CA ALA A 199 -28.24 1.98 15.74
C ALA A 199 -29.33 0.93 15.48
N LEU A 200 -29.23 0.15 14.39
CA LEU A 200 -30.16 -0.93 14.08
C LEU A 200 -30.09 -2.07 15.12
N ARG A 201 -28.89 -2.38 15.62
CA ARG A 201 -28.70 -3.33 16.72
C ARG A 201 -29.36 -2.85 18.01
N ALA A 202 -29.17 -1.58 18.39
CA ALA A 202 -29.77 -1.01 19.58
C ALA A 202 -31.31 -1.02 19.53
N ARG A 203 -31.90 -0.76 18.36
CA ARG A 203 -33.36 -0.87 18.14
C ARG A 203 -33.86 -2.30 18.33
N PHE A 204 -33.12 -3.28 17.81
CA PHE A 204 -33.41 -4.70 18.04
C PHE A 204 -33.36 -5.06 19.52
N GLU A 205 -32.34 -4.63 20.26
CA GLU A 205 -32.15 -4.90 21.68
C GLU A 205 -33.23 -4.25 22.56
N GLN A 206 -33.83 -3.15 22.11
CA GLN A 206 -34.96 -2.51 22.79
C GLN A 206 -36.29 -3.28 22.65
N GLY A 207 -36.36 -4.21 21.71
CA GLY A 207 -37.44 -5.20 21.59
C GLY A 207 -38.81 -4.65 21.18
N SER A 208 -38.90 -3.39 20.71
CA SER A 208 -40.14 -2.70 20.43
C SER A 208 -40.64 -2.82 18.99
N GLU A 209 -39.86 -3.44 18.08
CA GLU A 209 -40.14 -3.44 16.65
C GLU A 209 -40.39 -4.84 16.10
N ASP A 210 -41.16 -4.89 15.01
CA ASP A 210 -41.35 -6.12 14.23
C ASP A 210 -40.02 -6.55 13.59
N LYS A 211 -39.60 -7.76 13.89
CA LYS A 211 -38.33 -8.32 13.45
C LYS A 211 -38.22 -8.46 11.93
N GLU A 212 -39.31 -8.83 11.25
CA GLU A 212 -39.33 -8.97 9.80
C GLU A 212 -39.19 -7.62 9.12
N ALA A 213 -39.84 -6.59 9.65
CA ALA A 213 -39.70 -5.23 9.18
C ALA A 213 -38.27 -4.71 9.40
N LEU A 214 -37.66 -5.00 10.55
CA LEU A 214 -36.28 -4.60 10.85
C LEU A 214 -35.27 -5.31 9.95
N ILE A 215 -35.43 -6.60 9.67
CA ILE A 215 -34.57 -7.34 8.72
C ILE A 215 -34.70 -6.76 7.32
N THR A 216 -35.91 -6.41 6.89
CA THR A 216 -36.16 -5.79 5.59
C THR A 216 -35.43 -4.43 5.49
N GLU A 217 -35.51 -3.60 6.53
CA GLU A 217 -34.81 -2.34 6.60
C GLU A 217 -33.28 -2.52 6.56
N ILE A 218 -32.74 -3.49 7.31
CA ILE A 218 -31.30 -3.83 7.27
C ILE A 218 -30.86 -4.20 5.85
N HIS A 219 -31.67 -4.98 5.13
CA HIS A 219 -31.35 -5.34 3.74
C HIS A 219 -31.38 -4.16 2.78
N GLN A 220 -32.25 -3.19 3.01
CA GLN A 220 -32.36 -1.97 2.18
C GLN A 220 -31.25 -0.96 2.46
N GLN A 221 -30.84 -0.79 3.71
CA GLN A 221 -29.92 0.25 4.12
C GLN A 221 -28.44 -0.18 4.10
N LEU A 222 -28.15 -1.47 4.31
CA LEU A 222 -26.78 -1.97 4.41
C LEU A 222 -26.43 -2.91 3.26
N GLY A 223 -25.26 -2.69 2.68
CA GLY A 223 -24.63 -3.61 1.74
C GLY A 223 -24.25 -4.93 2.42
N ASP A 224 -23.82 -5.91 1.62
CA ASP A 224 -23.42 -7.22 2.15
C ASP A 224 -22.09 -7.11 2.90
N SER A 225 -22.11 -7.57 4.16
CA SER A 225 -20.94 -7.61 5.04
C SER A 225 -21.10 -8.70 6.09
N VAL A 226 -20.02 -9.09 6.72
CA VAL A 226 -20.04 -10.07 7.82
C VAL A 226 -20.86 -9.52 8.99
N GLU A 227 -20.70 -8.24 9.29
CA GLU A 227 -21.39 -7.54 10.37
C GLU A 227 -22.90 -7.55 10.16
N LYS A 228 -23.39 -7.30 8.92
CA LYS A 228 -24.80 -7.40 8.55
C LYS A 228 -25.35 -8.82 8.77
N VAL A 229 -24.61 -9.83 8.30
CA VAL A 229 -25.00 -11.23 8.44
C VAL A 229 -25.10 -11.63 9.91
N LEU A 230 -24.16 -11.21 10.75
CA LEU A 230 -24.16 -11.49 12.17
C LEU A 230 -25.35 -10.81 12.88
N LEU A 231 -25.68 -9.58 12.50
CA LEU A 231 -26.86 -8.89 13.06
C LEU A 231 -28.16 -9.60 12.67
N ILE A 232 -28.34 -9.95 11.39
CA ILE A 232 -29.55 -10.68 10.93
C ILE A 232 -29.64 -12.03 11.62
N LYS A 233 -28.53 -12.76 11.75
CA LYS A 233 -28.49 -14.02 12.48
C LYS A 233 -28.92 -13.86 13.95
N ALA A 234 -28.42 -12.86 14.65
CA ALA A 234 -28.81 -12.58 16.03
C ALA A 234 -30.32 -12.30 16.18
N ILE A 235 -30.90 -11.58 15.21
CA ILE A 235 -32.35 -11.31 15.18
C ILE A 235 -33.15 -12.61 14.96
N LEU A 236 -32.70 -13.47 14.05
CA LEU A 236 -33.36 -14.74 13.74
C LEU A 236 -33.25 -15.77 14.88
N ASP A 237 -32.05 -15.89 15.48
CA ASP A 237 -31.78 -16.84 16.57
C ASP A 237 -32.55 -16.48 17.85
N SER A 238 -32.89 -15.20 18.05
CA SER A 238 -33.75 -14.77 19.17
C SER A 238 -35.19 -15.27 19.12
N ASN A 239 -35.60 -15.92 18.03
CA ASN A 239 -36.90 -16.58 17.86
C ASN A 239 -36.91 -18.07 18.20
N GLN A 240 -35.76 -18.69 18.49
CA GLN A 240 -35.77 -20.10 18.91
C GLN A 240 -36.16 -20.18 20.40
N PRO A 241 -37.26 -20.85 20.76
CA PRO A 241 -37.53 -21.16 22.15
C PRO A 241 -36.36 -22.06 22.64
N ILE A 242 -35.91 -21.79 23.85
CA ILE A 242 -34.97 -22.66 24.55
C ILE A 242 -35.66 -24.02 24.76
N ASN A 243 -35.56 -24.91 23.77
CA ASN A 243 -35.92 -26.29 23.93
C ASN A 243 -34.82 -27.01 24.72
N GLY A 244 -35.01 -27.10 26.00
CA GLY A 244 -34.01 -27.74 26.87
C GLY A 244 -34.42 -27.88 28.33
N GLU A 245 -35.71 -28.12 28.62
CA GLU A 245 -36.10 -28.87 29.82
C GLU A 245 -36.71 -30.16 29.39
N ALA A 246 -35.86 -31.19 29.27
CA ALA A 246 -36.34 -32.57 29.39
C ALA A 246 -36.71 -32.76 30.87
N GLN A 247 -38.01 -32.78 31.16
CA GLN A 247 -38.57 -33.44 32.34
C GLN A 247 -38.36 -34.97 32.18
N ASP A 248 -37.75 -35.52 33.15
CA ASP A 248 -37.88 -36.73 33.93
C ASP A 248 -36.55 -37.41 34.19
#